data_4380e76b7bcb5e19948ca0c9339683fe
#
_entry.id   4380e76b7bcb5e19948ca0c9339683fe
#
_cell.length_a   1.000
_cell.length_b   1.000
_cell.length_c   1.000
_cell.angle_alpha   90.00
_cell.angle_beta   90.00
_cell.angle_gamma   90.00
#
_symmetry.space_group_name_H-M   'P 1'
#
loop_
_entity.id
_entity.type
_entity.pdbx_description
1 polymer ?
#
loop_
_entity_poly.entity_id
_entity_poly.type
_entity_poly.pdbx_seq_one_letter_code
_entity_poly.pdbx_strand_id
1 'polypeptide(L)'
;MATIEQIDEGSWESFLNAPLAVLMLSKKECISCAQLSDELSTWLSSGTAPLNVRFGKVMLDDPGMARFKLAQPWISHIDIMPFMAIFVHGERVCEWGGRTLSRFQNKLDGFL
;
A
#
# COMPACT_ATOMS: atom_id res chain seq x y z
N MET A 1 17.12 -5.73 1.39
CA MET A 1 16.37 -4.95 2.39
C MET A 1 15.09 -4.45 1.74
N ALA A 2 13.95 -4.65 2.38
CA ALA A 2 12.65 -4.20 1.85
C ALA A 2 12.51 -2.68 1.98
N THR A 3 11.87 -2.06 1.01
CA THR A 3 11.57 -0.61 1.02
C THR A 3 10.15 -0.39 0.51
N ILE A 4 9.59 0.78 0.82
CA ILE A 4 8.31 1.18 0.26
C ILE A 4 8.57 1.80 -1.11
N GLU A 5 7.99 1.20 -2.17
CA GLU A 5 8.11 1.71 -3.52
C GLU A 5 7.12 2.86 -3.71
N GLN A 6 7.56 3.95 -4.34
CA GLN A 6 6.65 5.02 -4.77
C GLN A 6 6.01 4.57 -6.07
N ILE A 7 4.71 4.31 -6.03
CA ILE A 7 3.97 3.79 -7.19
C ILE A 7 3.44 4.95 -8.01
N ASP A 8 3.67 4.90 -9.31
CA ASP A 8 3.24 5.92 -10.25
C ASP A 8 2.47 5.31 -11.42
N GLU A 9 2.13 6.15 -12.38
CA GLU A 9 1.38 5.76 -13.57
C GLU A 9 2.07 4.63 -14.35
N GLY A 10 3.40 4.62 -14.38
CA GLY A 10 4.17 3.64 -15.13
C GLY A 10 4.48 2.35 -14.38
N SER A 11 4.22 2.29 -13.09
CA SER A 11 4.63 1.14 -12.27
C SER A 11 3.50 0.39 -11.58
N TRP A 12 2.29 0.95 -11.51
CA TRP A 12 1.22 0.34 -10.71
C TRP A 12 0.78 -1.04 -11.24
N GLU A 13 0.73 -1.23 -12.56
CA GLU A 13 0.26 -2.50 -13.11
C GLU A 13 1.20 -3.65 -12.74
N SER A 14 2.50 -3.48 -12.97
CA SER A 14 3.47 -4.52 -12.63
C SER A 14 3.55 -4.75 -11.12
N PHE A 15 3.41 -3.68 -10.34
CA PHE A 15 3.41 -3.79 -8.88
C PHE A 15 2.25 -4.68 -8.39
N LEU A 16 1.03 -4.39 -8.85
CA LEU A 16 -0.15 -5.14 -8.41
C LEU A 16 -0.12 -6.60 -8.87
N ASN A 17 0.56 -6.90 -9.97
CA ASN A 17 0.66 -8.26 -10.49
C ASN A 17 1.77 -9.10 -9.84
N ALA A 18 2.48 -8.56 -8.88
CA ALA A 18 3.47 -9.34 -8.12
C ALA A 18 2.81 -10.49 -7.36
N PRO A 19 3.58 -11.54 -7.01
CA PRO A 19 3.02 -12.66 -6.24
C PRO A 19 2.37 -12.25 -4.94
N LEU A 20 2.93 -11.25 -4.24
CA LEU A 20 2.32 -10.68 -3.03
C LEU A 20 2.74 -9.21 -2.92
N ALA A 21 1.76 -8.32 -2.98
CA ALA A 21 1.98 -6.88 -2.91
C ALA A 21 1.02 -6.24 -1.90
N VAL A 22 1.52 -5.33 -1.09
CA VAL A 22 0.72 -4.52 -0.18
C VAL A 22 0.77 -3.09 -0.65
N LEU A 23 -0.37 -2.52 -0.97
CA LEU A 23 -0.50 -1.16 -1.44
C LEU A 23 -1.07 -0.27 -0.34
N MET A 24 -0.41 0.84 -0.06
CA MET A 24 -0.89 1.87 0.84
C MET A 24 -1.39 3.06 0.02
N LEU A 25 -2.65 3.38 0.17
CA LEU A 25 -3.24 4.59 -0.43
C LEU A 25 -3.06 5.75 0.53
N SER A 26 -2.52 6.85 0.03
CA SER A 26 -2.15 8.01 0.81
C SER A 26 -2.56 9.29 0.10
N LYS A 27 -2.45 10.41 0.78
CA LYS A 27 -2.68 11.75 0.23
C LYS A 27 -1.65 12.72 0.81
N LYS A 28 -1.43 13.83 0.12
CA LYS A 28 -0.69 14.97 0.68
C LYS A 28 -1.48 15.51 1.88
N GLU A 29 -0.77 16.12 2.81
CA GLU A 29 -1.38 16.74 4.01
C GLU A 29 -2.19 15.76 4.87
N CYS A 30 -1.87 14.48 4.80
CA CYS A 30 -2.49 13.44 5.64
C CYS A 30 -1.48 13.03 6.72
N ILE A 31 -1.68 13.51 7.95
CA ILE A 31 -0.76 13.24 9.08
C ILE A 31 -0.71 11.74 9.38
N SER A 32 -1.85 11.08 9.43
CA SER A 32 -1.92 9.64 9.70
C SER A 32 -1.20 8.82 8.62
N CYS A 33 -1.30 9.25 7.36
CA CYS A 33 -0.58 8.60 6.27
C CYS A 33 0.94 8.72 6.45
N ALA A 34 1.42 9.92 6.79
CA ALA A 34 2.84 10.16 7.04
C ALA A 34 3.34 9.35 8.22
N GLN A 35 2.58 9.28 9.30
CA GLN A 35 2.95 8.51 10.49
C GLN A 35 3.09 7.02 10.17
N LEU A 36 2.11 6.42 9.48
CA LEU A 36 2.21 5.02 9.10
C LEU A 36 3.36 4.77 8.12
N SER A 37 3.56 5.68 7.17
CA SER A 37 4.66 5.57 6.21
C SER A 37 6.02 5.54 6.93
N ASP A 38 6.21 6.39 7.94
CA ASP A 38 7.44 6.42 8.72
C ASP A 38 7.63 5.13 9.52
N GLU A 39 6.58 4.67 10.17
CA GLU A 39 6.63 3.42 10.94
C GLU A 39 6.91 2.21 10.05
N LEU A 40 6.30 2.16 8.87
CA LEU A 40 6.56 1.11 7.88
C LEU A 40 8.01 1.14 7.43
N SER A 41 8.54 2.33 7.10
CA SER A 41 9.93 2.47 6.66
C SER A 41 10.90 1.98 7.73
N THR A 42 10.64 2.31 8.98
CA THR A 42 11.46 1.84 10.11
C THR A 42 11.41 0.32 10.23
N TRP A 43 10.22 -0.26 10.17
CA TRP A 43 10.04 -1.71 10.24
C TRP A 43 10.75 -2.42 9.09
N LEU A 44 10.56 -1.93 7.86
CA LEU A 44 11.20 -2.53 6.68
C LEU A 44 12.72 -2.46 6.75
N SER A 45 13.26 -1.40 7.34
CA SER A 45 14.71 -1.23 7.51
C SER A 45 15.29 -2.10 8.63
N SER A 46 14.45 -2.60 9.55
CA SER A 46 14.90 -3.40 10.69
C SER A 46 15.40 -4.79 10.29
N GLY A 47 15.06 -5.26 9.10
CA GLY A 47 15.42 -6.59 8.63
C GLY A 47 14.49 -7.71 9.11
N THR A 48 13.43 -7.39 9.86
CA THR A 48 12.47 -8.39 10.34
C THR A 48 11.23 -8.51 9.47
N ALA A 49 11.05 -7.61 8.49
CA ALA A 49 9.93 -7.65 7.57
C ALA A 49 10.10 -8.80 6.55
N PRO A 50 8.99 -9.35 6.04
CA PRO A 50 9.06 -10.41 5.03
C PRO A 50 9.77 -9.93 3.76
N LEU A 51 10.65 -10.76 3.19
CA LEU A 51 11.45 -10.41 2.01
C LEU A 51 10.74 -10.70 0.68
N ASN A 52 9.73 -11.54 0.69
CA ASN A 52 9.01 -11.97 -0.51
C ASN A 52 7.75 -11.14 -0.77
N VAL A 53 7.62 -9.99 -0.13
CA VAL A 53 6.48 -9.08 -0.26
C VAL A 53 6.96 -7.76 -0.84
N ARG A 54 6.22 -7.22 -1.81
CA ARG A 54 6.46 -5.85 -2.29
C ARG A 54 5.54 -4.90 -1.52
N PHE A 55 6.10 -3.79 -1.08
CA PHE A 55 5.36 -2.74 -0.37
C PHE A 55 5.38 -1.48 -1.22
N GLY A 56 4.22 -0.92 -1.50
CA GLY A 56 4.11 0.27 -2.33
C GLY A 56 3.16 1.31 -1.75
N LYS A 57 3.38 2.57 -2.13
CA LYS A 57 2.53 3.68 -1.73
C LYS A 57 2.13 4.49 -2.95
N VAL A 58 0.84 4.82 -3.03
CA VAL A 58 0.26 5.69 -4.06
C VAL A 58 -0.25 6.95 -3.39
N MET A 59 0.10 8.10 -3.97
CA MET A 59 -0.49 9.38 -3.59
C MET A 59 -1.71 9.63 -4.47
N LEU A 60 -2.90 9.45 -3.93
CA LEU A 60 -4.15 9.51 -4.70
C LEU A 60 -4.46 10.90 -5.27
N ASP A 61 -3.93 11.96 -4.64
CA ASP A 61 -4.11 13.33 -5.10
C ASP A 61 -3.02 13.79 -6.08
N ASP A 62 -2.14 12.89 -6.50
CA ASP A 62 -1.18 13.15 -7.56
C ASP A 62 -1.93 13.16 -8.90
N PRO A 63 -1.83 14.23 -9.72
CA PRO A 63 -2.54 14.29 -11.00
C PRO A 63 -2.16 13.20 -11.98
N GLY A 64 -0.96 12.59 -11.84
CA GLY A 64 -0.53 11.47 -12.68
C GLY A 64 -1.25 10.16 -12.43
N MET A 65 -2.11 10.06 -11.40
CA MET A 65 -2.73 8.79 -11.01
C MET A 65 -4.15 8.60 -11.55
N ALA A 66 -4.57 9.37 -12.55
CA ALA A 66 -5.93 9.29 -13.08
C ALA A 66 -6.27 7.91 -13.66
N ARG A 67 -5.37 7.32 -14.44
CA ARG A 67 -5.60 6.00 -15.05
C ARG A 67 -5.67 4.90 -14.00
N PHE A 68 -4.82 4.98 -12.98
CA PHE A 68 -4.87 4.05 -11.85
C PHE A 68 -6.24 4.11 -11.17
N LYS A 69 -6.74 5.30 -10.88
CA LYS A 69 -8.04 5.47 -10.21
C LYS A 69 -9.19 4.94 -11.07
N LEU A 70 -9.12 5.12 -12.38
CA LEU A 70 -10.13 4.59 -13.30
C LEU A 70 -10.09 3.06 -13.35
N ALA A 71 -8.91 2.47 -13.29
CA ALA A 71 -8.73 1.02 -13.30
C ALA A 71 -9.10 0.36 -11.97
N GLN A 72 -9.20 1.15 -10.89
CA GLN A 72 -9.47 0.66 -9.54
C GLN A 72 -10.71 1.35 -8.96
N PRO A 73 -11.91 1.06 -9.49
CA PRO A 73 -13.12 1.80 -9.11
C PRO A 73 -13.51 1.68 -7.63
N TRP A 74 -13.03 0.64 -6.94
CA TRP A 74 -13.25 0.47 -5.51
C TRP A 74 -12.67 1.62 -4.67
N ILE A 75 -11.69 2.36 -5.21
CA ILE A 75 -11.06 3.48 -4.52
C ILE A 75 -12.06 4.60 -4.24
N SER A 76 -13.05 4.79 -5.09
CA SER A 76 -14.05 5.85 -4.92
C SER A 76 -14.92 5.69 -3.67
N HIS A 77 -14.94 4.50 -3.08
CA HIS A 77 -15.73 4.22 -1.88
C HIS A 77 -14.95 4.35 -0.58
N ILE A 78 -13.66 4.71 -0.67
CA ILE A 78 -12.81 4.82 0.51
C ILE A 78 -13.05 6.16 1.18
N ASP A 79 -13.33 6.13 2.49
CA ASP A 79 -13.58 7.32 3.31
C ASP A 79 -12.59 7.49 4.47
N ILE A 80 -11.58 6.62 4.56
CA ILE A 80 -10.56 6.69 5.61
C ILE A 80 -9.16 6.56 4.99
N MET A 81 -8.21 7.39 5.47
CA MET A 81 -6.81 7.36 5.05
C MET A 81 -5.90 7.25 6.27
N PRO A 82 -4.80 6.51 6.20
CA PRO A 82 -4.36 5.68 5.06
C PRO A 82 -5.27 4.44 4.88
N PHE A 83 -5.33 3.94 3.67
CA PHE A 83 -6.09 2.74 3.36
C PHE A 83 -5.17 1.75 2.64
N MET A 84 -5.23 0.49 3.04
CA MET A 84 -4.34 -0.55 2.53
C MET A 84 -5.11 -1.64 1.82
N ALA A 85 -4.47 -2.25 0.81
CA ALA A 85 -5.00 -3.42 0.12
C ALA A 85 -3.87 -4.40 -0.16
N ILE A 86 -4.16 -5.69 -0.02
CA ILE A 86 -3.24 -6.77 -0.35
C ILE A 86 -3.67 -7.37 -1.68
N PHE A 87 -2.72 -7.53 -2.58
CA PHE A 87 -2.92 -8.15 -3.89
C PHE A 87 -2.06 -9.41 -4.01
N VAL A 88 -2.66 -10.47 -4.54
CA VAL A 88 -1.97 -11.71 -4.86
C VAL A 88 -2.14 -11.94 -6.36
N HIS A 89 -1.05 -11.87 -7.11
CA HIS A 89 -1.06 -12.02 -8.58
C HIS A 89 -2.12 -11.13 -9.26
N GLY A 90 -2.25 -9.89 -8.80
CA GLY A 90 -3.18 -8.92 -9.37
C GLY A 90 -4.57 -8.94 -8.78
N GLU A 91 -4.90 -9.91 -7.92
CA GLU A 91 -6.20 -10.01 -7.29
C GLU A 91 -6.19 -9.35 -5.92
N ARG A 92 -7.13 -8.44 -5.69
CA ARG A 92 -7.28 -7.81 -4.36
C ARG A 92 -7.96 -8.80 -3.41
N VAL A 93 -7.24 -9.23 -2.38
CA VAL A 93 -7.68 -10.30 -1.48
C VAL A 93 -7.98 -9.81 -0.07
N CYS A 94 -7.52 -8.63 0.31
CA CYS A 94 -7.75 -8.07 1.64
C CYS A 94 -7.63 -6.55 1.60
N GLU A 95 -8.41 -5.86 2.44
CA GLU A 95 -8.31 -4.41 2.54
C GLU A 95 -8.71 -3.96 3.96
N TRP A 96 -8.14 -2.83 4.39
CA TRP A 96 -8.45 -2.22 5.68
C TRP A 96 -7.98 -0.78 5.68
N GLY A 97 -8.51 0.02 6.61
CA GLY A 97 -8.08 1.41 6.82
C GLY A 97 -7.51 1.63 8.21
N GLY A 98 -6.75 2.71 8.36
CA GLY A 98 -6.20 3.15 9.63
C GLY A 98 -4.68 3.15 9.65
N ARG A 99 -4.10 3.78 10.70
CA ARG A 99 -2.68 4.08 10.79
C ARG A 99 -1.88 3.17 11.71
N THR A 100 -2.45 2.06 12.16
CA THR A 100 -1.82 1.19 13.16
C THR A 100 -0.90 0.18 12.50
N LEU A 101 0.39 0.23 12.80
CA LEU A 101 1.37 -0.71 12.25
C LEU A 101 1.09 -2.15 12.67
N SER A 102 0.71 -2.39 13.93
CA SER A 102 0.42 -3.75 14.40
C SER A 102 -0.75 -4.36 13.62
N ARG A 103 -1.78 -3.59 13.30
CA ARG A 103 -2.89 -4.07 12.48
C ARG A 103 -2.42 -4.39 11.06
N PHE A 104 -1.56 -3.56 10.49
CA PHE A 104 -0.95 -3.81 9.19
C PHE A 104 -0.21 -5.15 9.20
N GLN A 105 0.64 -5.36 10.19
CA GLN A 105 1.40 -6.59 10.33
C GLN A 105 0.49 -7.81 10.50
N ASN A 106 -0.55 -7.70 11.32
CA ASN A 106 -1.50 -8.79 11.55
C ASN A 106 -2.26 -9.16 10.27
N LYS A 107 -2.68 -8.17 9.49
CA LYS A 107 -3.36 -8.43 8.21
C LYS A 107 -2.44 -9.13 7.23
N LEU A 108 -1.19 -8.67 7.13
CA LEU A 108 -0.21 -9.29 6.23
C LEU A 108 0.12 -10.72 6.64
N ASP A 109 0.23 -11.00 7.93
CA ASP A 109 0.57 -12.33 8.45
C ASP A 109 -0.39 -13.40 7.92
N GLY A 110 -1.63 -13.06 7.67
CA GLY A 110 -2.62 -13.99 7.11
C GLY A 110 -2.28 -14.49 5.70
N PHE A 111 -1.33 -13.88 5.02
CA PHE A 111 -0.94 -14.21 3.65
C PHE A 111 0.51 -14.70 3.53
N LEU A 112 1.20 -14.83 4.63
CA LEU A 112 2.59 -15.29 4.63
C LEU A 112 2.73 -16.80 4.79
#